data_94a035fd0c7fddc2c411138e27e94052
#
_entry.id   94a035fd0c7fddc2c411138e27e94052
#
_cell.length_a   1.000
_cell.length_b   1.000
_cell.length_c   1.000
_cell.angle_alpha   90.00
_cell.angle_beta   90.00
_cell.angle_gamma   90.00
#
_symmetry.space_group_name_H-M   'P 1'
#
loop_
_entity.id
_entity.type
_entity.pdbx_description
1 polymer ?
#
loop_
_entity_poly.entity_id
_entity_poly.type
_entity_poly.pdbx_seq_one_letter_code
_entity_poly.pdbx_strand_id
1 'polypeptide(L)'
;EFYIKKNKNWYDLYSLPYKIKNFKSKQTLIVGSGVGNDVAASLRDSSAKIDAVEIDPLVADLGIKFHPEKPYLNDRVNLTINDARNFIKETKKKYDLIIYSVLDSHANLSGKGGVRLDSYVYTVESFFEAKQKLNGNGIIFLSFAVSTKEMGVKIYKMLNKSFEANQP
;
A
#
# COMPACT_ATOMS: atom_id res chain seq x y z
N GLU A 1 -15.00 13.37 7.85
CA GLU A 1 -14.78 13.54 9.31
C GLU A 1 -15.58 12.54 10.14
N PHE A 2 -16.76 12.13 9.68
CA PHE A 2 -17.70 11.36 10.50
C PHE A 2 -17.33 9.87 10.63
N TYR A 3 -16.71 9.25 9.61
CA TYR A 3 -16.45 7.80 9.60
C TYR A 3 -15.13 7.41 10.26
N ILE A 4 -14.07 8.17 10.00
CA ILE A 4 -12.71 7.83 10.50
C ILE A 4 -12.56 8.20 11.97
N LYS A 5 -13.09 9.35 12.43
CA LYS A 5 -13.04 9.74 13.85
C LYS A 5 -13.89 8.86 14.76
N LYS A 6 -14.98 8.25 14.24
CA LYS A 6 -15.85 7.35 15.03
C LYS A 6 -15.31 5.92 15.13
N ASN A 7 -14.39 5.51 14.24
CA ASN A 7 -13.84 4.16 14.20
C ASN A 7 -12.35 4.17 14.51
N LYS A 8 -12.03 4.34 15.80
CA LYS A 8 -10.65 4.34 16.33
C LYS A 8 -9.82 3.17 15.81
N ASN A 9 -10.44 2.00 15.61
CA ASN A 9 -9.77 0.80 15.13
C ASN A 9 -9.22 0.96 13.69
N TRP A 10 -9.96 1.58 12.77
CA TRP A 10 -9.48 1.82 11.41
C TRP A 10 -8.39 2.90 11.36
N TYR A 11 -8.57 3.96 12.14
CA TYR A 11 -7.54 4.98 12.29
C TYR A 11 -6.22 4.40 12.81
N ASP A 12 -6.30 3.54 13.82
CA ASP A 12 -5.15 2.87 14.40
C ASP A 12 -4.47 1.93 13.41
N LEU A 13 -5.24 1.21 12.57
CA LEU A 13 -4.72 0.31 11.54
C LEU A 13 -3.84 1.08 10.53
N TYR A 14 -4.36 2.14 9.93
CA TYR A 14 -3.62 2.94 8.95
C TYR A 14 -2.41 3.67 9.56
N SER A 15 -2.42 3.90 10.86
CA SER A 15 -1.30 4.54 11.56
C SER A 15 -0.19 3.56 12.00
N LEU A 16 -0.41 2.25 11.89
CA LEU A 16 0.55 1.23 12.34
C LEU A 16 1.95 1.37 11.74
N PRO A 17 2.13 1.62 10.44
CA PRO A 17 3.47 1.74 9.85
C PRO A 17 4.34 2.81 10.52
N TYR A 18 3.70 3.85 11.04
CA TYR A 18 4.35 5.03 11.62
C TYR A 18 4.61 4.92 13.11
N LYS A 19 4.03 3.90 13.78
CA LYS A 19 4.26 3.63 15.21
C LYS A 19 5.60 2.95 15.50
N ILE A 20 6.37 2.63 14.46
CA ILE A 20 7.70 2.04 14.61
C ILE A 20 8.64 3.10 15.19
N LYS A 21 9.23 2.77 16.34
CA LYS A 21 10.09 3.69 17.10
C LYS A 21 11.29 4.16 16.24
N ASN A 22 11.51 5.47 16.23
CA ASN A 22 12.61 6.12 15.51
C ASN A 22 12.57 6.02 13.98
N PHE A 23 11.45 5.56 13.40
CA PHE A 23 11.28 5.54 11.96
C PHE A 23 10.54 6.79 11.48
N LYS A 24 11.14 7.52 10.54
CA LYS A 24 10.53 8.66 9.85
C LYS A 24 10.70 8.48 8.35
N SER A 25 9.61 8.41 7.62
CA SER A 25 9.64 8.31 6.17
C SER A 25 9.76 9.69 5.53
N LYS A 26 10.78 9.87 4.68
CA LYS A 26 10.90 11.03 3.78
C LYS A 26 10.23 10.76 2.45
N GLN A 27 10.27 9.51 1.99
CA GLN A 27 9.73 9.05 0.70
C GLN A 27 8.87 7.81 0.95
N THR A 28 7.58 7.93 0.78
CA THR A 28 6.62 6.82 0.95
C THR A 28 6.03 6.44 -0.39
N LEU A 29 5.95 5.14 -0.67
CA LEU A 29 5.16 4.57 -1.76
C LEU A 29 3.94 3.87 -1.17
N ILE A 30 2.77 4.15 -1.70
CA ILE A 30 1.52 3.47 -1.35
C ILE A 30 1.01 2.72 -2.57
N VAL A 31 0.95 1.41 -2.45
CA VAL A 31 0.50 0.46 -3.48
C VAL A 31 -0.97 0.14 -3.25
N GLY A 32 -1.82 0.43 -4.23
CA GLY A 32 -3.27 0.29 -4.13
C GLY A 32 -3.86 1.31 -3.17
N SER A 33 -3.63 2.59 -3.46
CA SER A 33 -3.98 3.69 -2.54
C SER A 33 -5.48 3.90 -2.36
N GLY A 34 -6.31 3.31 -3.22
CA GLY A 34 -7.75 3.32 -3.11
C GLY A 34 -8.34 4.73 -3.07
N VAL A 35 -9.24 4.95 -2.13
CA VAL A 35 -9.82 6.28 -1.88
C VAL A 35 -8.91 7.20 -1.06
N GLY A 36 -7.71 6.75 -0.64
CA GLY A 36 -6.70 7.60 -0.02
C GLY A 36 -6.56 7.50 1.50
N ASN A 37 -7.06 6.46 2.15
CA ASN A 37 -6.95 6.31 3.61
C ASN A 37 -5.50 6.20 4.10
N ASP A 38 -4.68 5.38 3.43
CA ASP A 38 -3.24 5.25 3.73
C ASP A 38 -2.49 6.54 3.41
N VAL A 39 -2.92 7.26 2.34
CA VAL A 39 -2.34 8.56 1.97
C VAL A 39 -2.61 9.60 3.05
N ALA A 40 -3.84 9.66 3.56
CA ALA A 40 -4.21 10.54 4.66
C ALA A 40 -3.41 10.22 5.94
N ALA A 41 -3.23 8.93 6.26
CA ALA A 41 -2.40 8.50 7.37
C ALA A 41 -0.94 8.93 7.20
N SER A 42 -0.36 8.74 6.00
CA SER A 42 0.99 9.19 5.67
C SER A 42 1.18 10.70 5.86
N LEU A 43 0.19 11.49 5.45
CA LEU A 43 0.21 12.94 5.59
C LEU A 43 0.17 13.39 7.05
N ARG A 44 -0.61 12.71 7.90
CA ARG A 44 -0.69 12.99 9.34
C ARG A 44 0.62 12.67 10.06
N ASP A 45 1.29 11.60 9.65
CA ASP A 45 2.56 11.17 10.25
C ASP A 45 3.81 11.84 9.65
N SER A 46 3.61 12.93 8.93
CA SER A 46 4.68 13.81 8.45
C SER A 46 5.60 13.21 7.38
N SER A 47 5.13 12.22 6.60
CA SER A 47 5.84 11.80 5.39
C SER A 47 6.09 12.99 4.47
N ALA A 48 7.33 13.17 4.03
CA ALA A 48 7.70 14.39 3.29
C ALA A 48 7.16 14.36 1.86
N LYS A 49 7.20 13.20 1.20
CA LYS A 49 6.65 12.98 -0.15
C LYS A 49 6.01 11.61 -0.25
N ILE A 50 4.92 11.52 -0.99
CA ILE A 50 4.12 10.33 -1.13
C ILE A 50 3.84 10.09 -2.61
N ASP A 51 4.28 8.94 -3.13
CA ASP A 51 3.79 8.41 -4.40
C ASP A 51 2.66 7.44 -4.10
N ALA A 52 1.45 7.75 -4.56
CA ALA A 52 0.26 6.94 -4.40
C ALA A 52 -0.10 6.30 -5.74
N VAL A 53 -0.21 4.99 -5.80
CA VAL A 53 -0.53 4.25 -7.02
C VAL A 53 -1.85 3.54 -6.87
N GLU A 54 -2.76 3.81 -7.78
CA GLU A 54 -4.09 3.19 -7.86
C GLU A 54 -4.36 2.72 -9.28
N ILE A 55 -4.89 1.52 -9.43
CA ILE A 55 -5.17 0.94 -10.75
C ILE A 55 -6.51 1.44 -11.31
N ASP A 56 -7.48 1.69 -10.44
CA ASP A 56 -8.82 2.09 -10.84
C ASP A 56 -8.99 3.63 -10.77
N PRO A 57 -9.09 4.31 -11.92
CA PRO A 57 -9.26 5.76 -11.96
C PRO A 57 -10.57 6.22 -11.30
N LEU A 58 -11.62 5.39 -11.28
CA LEU A 58 -12.88 5.75 -10.64
C LEU A 58 -12.75 5.75 -9.12
N VAL A 59 -12.02 4.77 -8.56
CA VAL A 59 -11.74 4.71 -7.12
C VAL A 59 -10.90 5.91 -6.68
N ALA A 60 -9.88 6.26 -7.45
CA ALA A 60 -9.07 7.46 -7.20
C ALA A 60 -9.91 8.76 -7.26
N ASP A 61 -10.79 8.89 -8.26
CA ASP A 61 -11.69 10.03 -8.41
C ASP A 61 -12.68 10.16 -7.22
N LEU A 62 -13.21 9.04 -6.74
CA LEU A 62 -14.02 9.03 -5.51
C LEU A 62 -13.22 9.54 -4.31
N GLY A 63 -11.96 9.15 -4.18
CA GLY A 63 -11.06 9.67 -3.15
C GLY A 63 -10.84 11.19 -3.26
N ILE A 64 -10.59 11.68 -4.47
CA ILE A 64 -10.43 13.12 -4.73
C ILE A 64 -11.70 13.90 -4.34
N LYS A 65 -12.88 13.39 -4.75
CA LYS A 65 -14.15 14.09 -4.56
C LYS A 65 -14.70 14.01 -3.15
N PHE A 66 -14.61 12.85 -2.51
CA PHE A 66 -15.39 12.55 -1.32
C PHE A 66 -14.57 12.27 -0.06
N HIS A 67 -13.24 11.99 -0.16
CA HIS A 67 -12.45 11.76 1.04
C HIS A 67 -12.43 13.04 1.92
N PRO A 68 -12.77 12.93 3.22
CA PRO A 68 -12.92 14.11 4.08
C PRO A 68 -11.65 14.93 4.26
N GLU A 69 -10.49 14.28 4.23
CA GLU A 69 -9.18 14.92 4.39
C GLU A 69 -8.53 15.34 3.06
N LYS A 70 -9.19 15.07 1.92
CA LYS A 70 -8.70 15.42 0.57
C LYS A 70 -7.22 15.11 0.33
N PRO A 71 -6.74 13.89 0.66
CA PRO A 71 -5.30 13.59 0.67
C PRO A 71 -4.66 13.74 -0.70
N TYR A 72 -5.35 13.41 -1.78
CA TYR A 72 -4.85 13.53 -3.15
C TYR A 72 -4.67 14.97 -3.65
N LEU A 73 -5.24 15.96 -2.95
CA LEU A 73 -5.07 17.38 -3.28
C LEU A 73 -3.88 18.03 -2.57
N ASN A 74 -3.16 17.26 -1.73
CA ASN A 74 -2.00 17.76 -1.01
C ASN A 74 -0.77 17.78 -1.93
N ASP A 75 0.02 18.84 -1.91
CA ASP A 75 1.21 19.08 -2.73
C ASP A 75 2.35 18.06 -2.49
N ARG A 76 2.31 17.34 -1.36
CA ARG A 76 3.24 16.26 -1.05
C ARG A 76 2.87 14.93 -1.72
N VAL A 77 1.70 14.84 -2.36
CA VAL A 77 1.16 13.59 -2.91
C VAL A 77 1.21 13.62 -4.43
N ASN A 78 1.84 12.62 -5.00
CA ASN A 78 1.80 12.34 -6.43
C ASN A 78 0.95 11.10 -6.66
N LEU A 79 -0.28 11.29 -7.15
CA LEU A 79 -1.18 10.22 -7.52
C LEU A 79 -0.88 9.76 -8.94
N THR A 80 -0.68 8.45 -9.12
CA THR A 80 -0.45 7.82 -10.43
C THR A 80 -1.49 6.73 -10.66
N ILE A 81 -2.22 6.81 -11.76
CA ILE A 81 -3.12 5.75 -12.20
C ILE A 81 -2.31 4.76 -13.01
N ASN A 82 -1.97 3.62 -12.40
CA ASN A 82 -1.16 2.57 -13.02
C ASN A 82 -1.33 1.25 -12.27
N ASP A 83 -0.96 0.15 -12.92
CA ASP A 83 -0.69 -1.10 -12.23
C ASP A 83 0.51 -0.92 -11.27
N ALA A 84 0.32 -1.33 -10.02
CA ALA A 84 1.33 -1.12 -8.97
C ALA A 84 2.64 -1.85 -9.25
N ARG A 85 2.58 -3.07 -9.81
CA ARG A 85 3.77 -3.84 -10.13
C ARG A 85 4.53 -3.22 -11.29
N ASN A 86 3.81 -2.72 -12.30
CA ASN A 86 4.42 -1.97 -13.40
C ASN A 86 5.12 -0.70 -12.88
N PHE A 87 4.43 0.06 -12.02
CA PHE A 87 5.02 1.25 -11.38
C PHE A 87 6.30 0.93 -10.60
N ILE A 88 6.28 -0.14 -9.78
CA ILE A 88 7.46 -0.58 -9.01
C ILE A 88 8.63 -0.91 -9.94
N LYS A 89 8.39 -1.58 -11.06
CA LYS A 89 9.44 -1.91 -12.04
C LYS A 89 10.05 -0.67 -12.67
N GLU A 90 9.23 0.25 -13.11
CA GLU A 90 9.63 1.42 -13.91
C GLU A 90 10.25 2.53 -13.06
N THR A 91 9.80 2.70 -11.81
CA THR A 91 10.29 3.79 -10.96
C THR A 91 11.79 3.69 -10.69
N LYS A 92 12.49 4.81 -10.83
CA LYS A 92 13.90 4.94 -10.43
C LYS A 92 14.05 5.45 -9.00
N LYS A 93 12.94 5.82 -8.35
CA LYS A 93 12.94 6.32 -6.97
C LYS A 93 13.22 5.19 -5.99
N LYS A 94 13.72 5.59 -4.81
CA LYS A 94 13.87 4.73 -3.64
C LYS A 94 12.98 5.27 -2.52
N TYR A 95 12.51 4.38 -1.68
CA TYR A 95 11.52 4.69 -0.64
C TYR A 95 12.02 4.26 0.73
N ASP A 96 11.67 5.03 1.75
CA ASP A 96 11.91 4.65 3.14
C ASP A 96 10.79 3.74 3.63
N LEU A 97 9.59 3.90 3.06
CA LEU A 97 8.42 3.10 3.39
C LEU A 97 7.65 2.74 2.13
N ILE A 98 7.38 1.45 1.95
CA ILE A 98 6.46 0.95 0.92
C ILE A 98 5.29 0.30 1.64
N ILE A 99 4.10 0.85 1.45
CA ILE A 99 2.86 0.33 2.03
C ILE A 99 2.09 -0.41 0.94
N TYR A 100 1.86 -1.69 1.15
CA TYR A 100 0.83 -2.43 0.45
C TYR A 100 -0.47 -2.27 1.23
N SER A 101 -1.37 -1.45 0.71
CA SER A 101 -2.69 -1.23 1.30
C SER A 101 -3.53 -2.51 1.25
N VAL A 102 -4.70 -2.49 1.85
CA VAL A 102 -5.65 -3.60 1.76
C VAL A 102 -6.16 -3.70 0.32
N LEU A 103 -5.43 -4.44 -0.52
CA LEU A 103 -5.74 -4.62 -1.96
C LEU A 103 -6.80 -5.69 -2.19
N ASP A 104 -7.09 -6.51 -1.19
CA ASP A 104 -8.08 -7.56 -1.27
C ASP A 104 -9.48 -6.95 -1.29
N SER A 105 -9.95 -6.64 -2.48
CA SER A 105 -11.37 -6.43 -2.65
C SER A 105 -12.06 -7.76 -2.30
N HIS A 106 -12.71 -7.82 -1.13
CA HIS A 106 -13.66 -8.89 -0.80
C HIS A 106 -14.88 -8.90 -1.74
N ALA A 107 -14.84 -8.14 -2.81
CA ALA A 107 -15.77 -8.21 -3.88
C ALA A 107 -15.65 -9.59 -4.56
N ASN A 108 -16.39 -10.56 -4.05
CA ASN A 108 -16.90 -11.67 -4.83
C ASN A 108 -17.78 -11.12 -5.96
N LEU A 109 -17.23 -10.19 -6.75
CA LEU A 109 -17.83 -9.71 -7.96
C LEU A 109 -17.67 -10.83 -9.00
N SER A 110 -18.72 -11.63 -9.09
CA SER A 110 -18.93 -12.74 -10.01
C SER A 110 -18.32 -14.09 -9.60
N GLY A 111 -19.20 -15.00 -9.23
CA GLY A 111 -18.96 -16.43 -9.07
C GLY A 111 -18.65 -17.17 -10.36
N LYS A 112 -17.78 -16.63 -11.23
CA LYS A 112 -17.27 -17.31 -12.41
C LYS A 112 -15.88 -16.80 -12.76
N GLY A 113 -14.85 -17.48 -12.25
CA GLY A 113 -13.57 -17.64 -12.94
C GLY A 113 -12.71 -16.39 -13.22
N GLY A 114 -12.93 -15.25 -12.58
CA GLY A 114 -12.10 -14.08 -12.76
C GLY A 114 -10.77 -14.24 -12.04
N VAL A 115 -9.66 -14.10 -12.77
CA VAL A 115 -8.34 -13.96 -12.17
C VAL A 115 -8.34 -12.72 -11.30
N ARG A 116 -8.06 -12.88 -10.01
CA ARG A 116 -8.01 -11.76 -9.07
C ARG A 116 -6.79 -10.91 -9.39
N LEU A 117 -6.98 -9.63 -9.70
CA LEU A 117 -5.89 -8.68 -9.99
C LEU A 117 -4.90 -8.55 -8.83
N ASP A 118 -5.39 -8.70 -7.58
CA ASP A 118 -4.57 -8.70 -6.38
C ASP A 118 -3.56 -9.87 -6.33
N SER A 119 -3.85 -11.01 -6.98
CA SER A 119 -2.94 -12.17 -7.00
C SER A 119 -1.60 -11.89 -7.69
N TYR A 120 -1.54 -10.92 -8.59
CA TYR A 120 -0.29 -10.53 -9.25
C TYR A 120 0.58 -9.61 -8.39
N VAL A 121 -0.01 -8.94 -7.43
CA VAL A 121 0.71 -8.03 -6.52
C VAL A 121 1.31 -8.81 -5.35
N TYR A 122 0.65 -9.84 -4.88
CA TYR A 122 1.11 -10.67 -3.76
C TYR A 122 1.91 -11.89 -4.25
N THR A 123 3.11 -11.65 -4.77
CA THR A 123 4.04 -12.70 -5.20
C THR A 123 5.45 -12.44 -4.62
N VAL A 124 6.27 -13.48 -4.57
CA VAL A 124 7.68 -13.37 -4.12
C VAL A 124 8.42 -12.37 -5.00
N GLU A 125 8.20 -12.43 -6.32
CA GLU A 125 8.82 -11.56 -7.31
C GLU A 125 8.43 -10.09 -7.10
N SER A 126 7.15 -9.82 -6.83
CA SER A 126 6.66 -8.46 -6.55
C SER A 126 7.30 -7.89 -5.29
N PHE A 127 7.36 -8.68 -4.21
CA PHE A 127 8.01 -8.24 -2.98
C PHE A 127 9.51 -8.07 -3.15
N PHE A 128 10.15 -8.90 -3.95
CA PHE A 128 11.56 -8.74 -4.29
C PHE A 128 11.81 -7.46 -5.10
N GLU A 129 10.99 -7.18 -6.11
CA GLU A 129 11.04 -5.93 -6.88
C GLU A 129 10.84 -4.71 -5.97
N ALA A 130 9.88 -4.76 -5.04
CA ALA A 130 9.66 -3.70 -4.05
C ALA A 130 10.86 -3.54 -3.09
N LYS A 131 11.45 -4.64 -2.61
CA LYS A 131 12.67 -4.61 -1.79
C LYS A 131 13.79 -3.85 -2.49
N GLN A 132 13.95 -4.04 -3.82
CA GLN A 132 14.96 -3.32 -4.61
C GLN A 132 14.69 -1.81 -4.67
N LYS A 133 13.49 -1.35 -4.34
CA LYS A 133 13.12 0.07 -4.29
C LYS A 133 13.22 0.66 -2.88
N LEU A 134 13.66 -0.10 -1.89
CA LEU A 134 13.92 0.44 -0.56
C LEU A 134 15.24 1.21 -0.49
N ASN A 135 15.27 2.25 0.33
CA ASN A 135 16.49 2.82 0.88
C ASN A 135 17.11 1.83 1.90
N GLY A 136 18.37 2.04 2.30
CA GLY A 136 19.12 1.08 3.12
C GLY A 136 18.43 0.59 4.39
N ASN A 137 17.66 1.47 5.07
CA ASN A 137 16.87 1.14 6.26
C ASN A 137 15.36 1.20 5.99
N GLY A 138 14.96 1.05 4.74
CA GLY A 138 13.55 1.13 4.34
C GLY A 138 12.77 -0.08 4.78
N ILE A 139 11.45 0.09 4.90
CA ILE A 139 10.51 -0.90 5.40
C ILE A 139 9.42 -1.16 4.37
N ILE A 140 9.06 -2.43 4.18
CA ILE A 140 7.79 -2.80 3.53
C ILE A 140 6.77 -3.09 4.62
N PHE A 141 5.64 -2.41 4.58
CA PHE A 141 4.49 -2.67 5.42
C PHE A 141 3.36 -3.25 4.57
N LEU A 142 2.82 -4.38 5.01
CA LEU A 142 1.75 -5.07 4.31
C LEU A 142 0.51 -5.16 5.18
N SER A 143 -0.59 -4.55 4.71
CA SER A 143 -1.93 -4.75 5.26
C SER A 143 -2.66 -5.81 4.44
N PHE A 144 -3.02 -6.92 5.09
CA PHE A 144 -3.69 -8.02 4.42
C PHE A 144 -4.78 -8.61 5.31
N ALA A 145 -5.99 -8.75 4.77
CA ALA A 145 -7.08 -9.41 5.48
C ALA A 145 -6.91 -10.93 5.40
N VAL A 146 -6.53 -11.53 6.49
CA VAL A 146 -6.27 -12.97 6.59
C VAL A 146 -7.57 -13.69 6.91
N SER A 147 -8.13 -14.41 5.94
CA SER A 147 -9.34 -15.22 6.14
C SER A 147 -9.05 -16.58 6.79
N THR A 148 -7.83 -17.12 6.60
CA THR A 148 -7.37 -18.37 7.22
C THR A 148 -5.94 -18.25 7.70
N LYS A 149 -5.58 -19.05 8.73
CA LYS A 149 -4.20 -19.10 9.26
C LYS A 149 -3.18 -19.49 8.17
N GLU A 150 -3.55 -20.42 7.31
CA GLU A 150 -2.70 -20.90 6.20
C GLU A 150 -2.37 -19.78 5.22
N MET A 151 -3.34 -18.91 4.92
CA MET A 151 -3.14 -17.73 4.07
C MET A 151 -2.13 -16.76 4.70
N GLY A 152 -2.26 -16.46 5.98
CA GLY A 152 -1.30 -15.62 6.69
C GLY A 152 0.12 -16.20 6.67
N VAL A 153 0.26 -17.50 6.91
CA VAL A 153 1.54 -18.20 6.85
C VAL A 153 2.12 -18.15 5.43
N LYS A 154 1.30 -18.30 4.40
CA LYS A 154 1.74 -18.22 3.01
C LYS A 154 2.31 -16.84 2.67
N ILE A 155 1.60 -15.77 3.01
CA ILE A 155 2.05 -14.38 2.78
C ILE A 155 3.37 -14.12 3.53
N TYR A 156 3.45 -14.52 4.80
CA TYR A 156 4.66 -14.38 5.60
C TYR A 156 5.87 -15.11 4.96
N LYS A 157 5.68 -16.35 4.49
CA LYS A 157 6.74 -17.11 3.80
C LYS A 157 7.17 -16.45 2.48
N MET A 158 6.24 -15.88 1.72
CA MET A 158 6.58 -15.16 0.48
C MET A 158 7.42 -13.91 0.77
N LEU A 159 7.05 -13.13 1.79
CA LEU A 159 7.85 -12.00 2.25
C LEU A 159 9.25 -12.43 2.67
N ASN A 160 9.38 -13.41 3.56
CA ASN A 160 10.69 -13.91 4.00
C ASN A 160 11.54 -14.35 2.82
N LYS A 161 10.98 -15.17 1.93
CA LYS A 161 11.72 -15.64 0.74
C LYS A 161 12.22 -14.47 -0.11
N SER A 162 11.44 -13.41 -0.28
CA SER A 162 11.87 -12.23 -1.04
C SER A 162 13.00 -11.46 -0.38
N PHE A 163 13.14 -11.52 0.95
CA PHE A 163 14.20 -10.86 1.69
C PHE A 163 15.46 -11.72 1.85
N GLU A 164 15.34 -13.03 1.87
CA GLU A 164 16.46 -13.98 1.92
C GLU A 164 17.17 -14.12 0.57
N ALA A 165 16.45 -14.01 -0.54
CA ALA A 165 17.00 -14.18 -1.88
C ALA A 165 17.92 -13.01 -2.25
N ASN A 166 19.16 -13.35 -2.66
CA ASN A 166 20.10 -12.40 -3.27
C ASN A 166 19.82 -12.18 -4.77
N GLN A 167 19.01 -13.00 -5.39
CA GLN A 167 18.27 -12.90 -6.66
C GLN A 167 17.52 -14.22 -6.89
N PRO A 168 16.32 -14.19 -7.47
CA PRO A 168 15.72 -15.41 -8.00
C PRO A 168 16.44 -15.88 -9.25
#